data_79dd535d90933785866100c74e3ad0a1
#
_entry.id   79dd535d90933785866100c74e3ad0a1
#
_cell.length_a   1.000
_cell.length_b   1.000
_cell.length_c   1.000
_cell.angle_alpha   90.00
_cell.angle_beta   90.00
_cell.angle_gamma   90.00
#
_symmetry.space_group_name_H-M   'P 1'
#
loop_
_entity.id
_entity.type
_entity.pdbx_description
1 polymer ?
#
loop_
_entity_poly.entity_id
_entity_poly.type
_entity_poly.pdbx_seq_one_letter_code
_entity_poly.pdbx_strand_id
1 'polypeptide(L)'
;RWCFFYDANNQSGLCGSCMPDAYDYLESFSPVRIPLKTNCRNSLPILQRIQGDLDADVGNSGVGDGPAVREVCVADADSAIQALEKELHDLVDGEGFNPGDIVVLSPLPFAQSWTSSLSEKLRDSISVLDDASPRNTNRHAIGFAQIGDFKGLESEVVVLVDMPRPGHSKTLRSLHYVGMSRARALLSMICC
;
A
#
# COMPACT_ATOMS: atom_id res chain seq x y z
N ARG A 1 2.29 -17.16 29.77
CA ARG A 1 1.19 -16.87 28.85
C ARG A 1 1.79 -16.30 27.58
N TRP A 2 1.33 -16.79 26.40
CA TRP A 2 1.78 -16.34 25.09
C TRP A 2 0.60 -15.71 24.37
N CYS A 3 0.84 -14.69 23.57
CA CYS A 3 -0.12 -14.06 22.70
C CYS A 3 0.48 -13.98 21.29
N PHE A 4 -0.26 -14.43 20.29
CA PHE A 4 0.16 -14.41 18.90
C PHE A 4 -0.85 -13.57 18.10
N PHE A 5 -0.35 -12.73 17.23
CA PHE A 5 -1.15 -11.98 16.27
C PHE A 5 -0.87 -12.51 14.87
N TYR A 6 -1.90 -12.75 14.09
CA TYR A 6 -1.76 -13.13 12.70
C TYR A 6 -2.84 -12.46 11.84
N ASP A 7 -2.58 -12.33 10.55
CA ASP A 7 -3.53 -11.83 9.57
C ASP A 7 -3.82 -12.94 8.55
N ALA A 8 -5.09 -13.30 8.42
CA ALA A 8 -5.55 -14.35 7.52
C ALA A 8 -5.60 -13.90 6.04
N ASN A 9 -5.47 -12.59 5.76
CA ASN A 9 -5.63 -12.02 4.42
C ASN A 9 -4.37 -12.11 3.53
N ASN A 10 -3.55 -13.16 3.67
CA ASN A 10 -2.44 -13.48 2.76
C ASN A 10 -1.26 -12.48 2.70
N GLN A 11 -0.98 -11.73 3.75
CA GLN A 11 0.26 -10.95 3.82
C GLN A 11 1.53 -11.81 3.88
N SER A 12 1.38 -13.06 4.29
CA SER A 12 2.50 -14.00 4.46
C SER A 12 3.23 -14.37 3.17
N GLY A 13 2.59 -14.22 2.01
CA GLY A 13 3.17 -14.60 0.73
C GLY A 13 4.27 -13.65 0.20
N LEU A 14 4.42 -12.45 0.77
CA LEU A 14 5.37 -11.43 0.29
C LEU A 14 6.72 -11.43 1.03
N CYS A 15 6.78 -12.02 2.22
CA CYS A 15 7.99 -11.99 3.05
C CYS A 15 8.33 -13.39 3.56
N GLY A 16 8.98 -14.17 2.72
CA GLY A 16 9.49 -15.49 3.12
C GLY A 16 8.45 -16.60 3.16
N SER A 17 8.92 -17.82 3.32
CA SER A 17 8.06 -19.00 3.48
C SER A 17 7.32 -18.90 4.81
N CYS A 18 6.02 -18.64 4.76
CA CYS A 18 5.16 -19.03 5.86
C CYS A 18 5.30 -20.55 6.01
N MET A 19 5.77 -21.01 7.15
CA MET A 19 5.73 -22.45 7.44
C MET A 19 4.25 -22.85 7.50
N PRO A 20 3.74 -23.67 6.57
CA PRO A 20 2.35 -24.09 6.59
C PRO A 20 1.95 -24.70 7.96
N ASP A 21 2.91 -25.38 8.57
CA ASP A 21 2.74 -26.09 9.84
C ASP A 21 2.74 -25.17 11.06
N ALA A 22 3.16 -23.92 10.94
CA ALA A 22 3.23 -23.01 12.09
C ALA A 22 1.83 -22.66 12.64
N TYR A 23 0.86 -22.54 11.75
CA TYR A 23 -0.53 -22.31 12.13
C TYR A 23 -1.11 -23.53 12.85
N ASP A 24 -0.95 -24.72 12.27
CA ASP A 24 -1.43 -25.99 12.87
C ASP A 24 -0.73 -26.27 14.21
N TYR A 25 0.54 -25.93 14.31
CA TYR A 25 1.29 -26.00 15.57
C TYR A 25 0.68 -25.09 16.64
N LEU A 26 0.37 -23.81 16.31
CA LEU A 26 -0.26 -22.88 17.26
C LEU A 26 -1.67 -23.36 17.65
N GLU A 27 -2.44 -23.90 16.72
CA GLU A 27 -3.76 -24.45 16.96
C GLU A 27 -3.72 -25.66 17.93
N SER A 28 -2.64 -26.44 17.91
CA SER A 28 -2.47 -27.59 18.80
C SER A 28 -2.47 -27.22 20.30
N PHE A 29 -2.18 -25.96 20.62
CA PHE A 29 -2.26 -25.43 22.00
C PHE A 29 -3.68 -25.01 22.41
N SER A 30 -4.68 -25.24 21.58
CA SER A 30 -6.07 -24.85 21.83
C SER A 30 -6.23 -23.40 22.27
N PRO A 31 -5.72 -22.43 21.49
CA PRO A 31 -5.72 -21.04 21.88
C PRO A 31 -7.14 -20.48 21.95
N VAL A 32 -7.35 -19.53 22.82
CA VAL A 32 -8.53 -18.67 22.77
C VAL A 32 -8.35 -17.71 21.59
N ARG A 33 -9.21 -17.81 20.59
CA ARG A 33 -9.20 -16.92 19.42
C ARG A 33 -10.02 -15.69 19.70
N ILE A 34 -9.41 -14.52 19.52
CA ILE A 34 -10.11 -13.25 19.64
C ILE A 34 -10.00 -12.53 18.30
N PRO A 35 -11.06 -12.48 17.48
CA PRO A 35 -11.04 -11.76 16.23
C PRO A 35 -11.02 -10.25 16.48
N LEU A 36 -10.05 -9.55 15.90
CA LEU A 36 -10.03 -8.11 15.85
C LEU A 36 -10.85 -7.66 14.62
N LYS A 37 -12.07 -7.19 14.89
CA LYS A 37 -13.05 -6.89 13.82
C LYS A 37 -13.08 -5.43 13.39
N THR A 38 -12.36 -4.55 14.08
CA THR A 38 -12.36 -3.12 13.78
C THR A 38 -11.03 -2.73 13.16
N ASN A 39 -11.09 -2.18 11.95
CA ASN A 39 -9.94 -1.58 11.29
C ASN A 39 -9.84 -0.12 11.70
N CYS A 40 -8.78 0.23 12.40
CA CYS A 40 -8.51 1.58 12.90
C CYS A 40 -7.45 2.33 12.06
N ARG A 41 -7.14 1.84 10.86
CA ARG A 41 -6.13 2.43 9.97
C ARG A 41 -6.75 3.12 8.77
N ASN A 42 -7.48 2.37 8.00
CA ASN A 42 -7.94 2.79 6.68
C ASN A 42 -9.29 3.51 6.76
N SER A 43 -9.48 4.54 5.96
CA SER A 43 -10.79 5.15 5.75
C SER A 43 -11.77 4.16 5.10
N LEU A 44 -13.06 4.40 5.25
CA LEU A 44 -14.10 3.50 4.75
C LEU A 44 -14.02 3.24 3.24
N PRO A 45 -13.79 4.25 2.36
CA PRO A 45 -13.65 4.00 0.92
C PRO A 45 -12.49 3.06 0.58
N ILE A 46 -11.37 3.13 1.31
CA ILE A 46 -10.23 2.24 1.12
C ILE A 46 -10.60 0.80 1.51
N LEU A 47 -11.27 0.61 2.64
CA LEU A 47 -11.72 -0.72 3.07
C LEU A 47 -12.70 -1.34 2.07
N GLN A 48 -13.67 -0.56 1.60
CA GLN A 48 -14.63 -1.01 0.59
C GLN A 48 -13.94 -1.42 -0.72
N ARG A 49 -12.91 -0.66 -1.11
CA ARG A 49 -12.11 -0.97 -2.30
C ARG A 49 -11.32 -2.27 -2.14
N ILE A 50 -10.64 -2.46 -1.00
CA ILE A 50 -9.89 -3.70 -0.71
C ILE A 50 -10.84 -4.90 -0.69
N GLN A 51 -11.98 -4.78 -0.04
CA GLN A 51 -12.97 -5.84 0.04
C GLN A 51 -13.55 -6.18 -1.34
N GLY A 52 -13.91 -5.16 -2.12
CA GLY A 52 -14.50 -5.35 -3.45
C GLY A 52 -13.53 -5.98 -4.46
N ASP A 53 -12.28 -5.53 -4.48
CA ASP A 53 -11.28 -6.01 -5.45
C ASP A 53 -10.67 -7.35 -5.06
N LEU A 54 -10.52 -7.61 -3.77
CA LEU A 54 -9.72 -8.72 -3.27
C LEU A 54 -10.51 -9.75 -2.49
N ASP A 55 -11.82 -9.54 -2.28
CA ASP A 55 -12.65 -10.41 -1.43
C ASP A 55 -11.97 -10.70 -0.08
N ALA A 56 -11.38 -9.66 0.52
CA ALA A 56 -10.63 -9.75 1.77
C ALA A 56 -11.51 -9.33 2.95
N ASP A 57 -11.47 -10.09 4.03
CA ASP A 57 -12.09 -9.65 5.29
C ASP A 57 -11.19 -8.61 5.98
N VAL A 58 -11.54 -7.36 5.81
CA VAL A 58 -10.80 -6.21 6.38
C VAL A 58 -11.42 -5.68 7.67
N GLY A 59 -12.48 -6.32 8.15
CA GLY A 59 -13.25 -5.88 9.32
C GLY A 59 -14.11 -4.65 9.05
N ASN A 60 -14.64 -4.08 10.13
CA ASN A 60 -15.45 -2.86 10.08
C ASN A 60 -14.59 -1.61 10.19
N SER A 61 -15.00 -0.52 9.54
CA SER A 61 -14.31 0.76 9.68
C SER A 61 -14.42 1.30 11.11
N GLY A 62 -13.28 1.60 11.71
CA GLY A 62 -13.17 2.32 12.98
C GLY A 62 -12.70 3.77 12.81
N VAL A 63 -12.27 4.15 11.60
CA VAL A 63 -11.81 5.51 11.28
C VAL A 63 -12.95 6.38 10.76
N GLY A 64 -13.90 5.78 10.03
CA GLY A 64 -15.01 6.47 9.41
C GLY A 64 -14.78 6.77 7.92
N ASP A 65 -15.47 7.80 7.44
CA ASP A 65 -15.48 8.20 6.03
C ASP A 65 -14.16 8.88 5.63
N GLY A 66 -13.96 9.06 4.33
CA GLY A 66 -12.77 9.68 3.75
C GLY A 66 -12.93 9.94 2.25
N PRO A 67 -11.89 10.46 1.59
CA PRO A 67 -11.88 10.64 0.14
C PRO A 67 -12.13 9.34 -0.62
N ALA A 68 -12.79 9.43 -1.77
CA ALA A 68 -12.95 8.29 -2.67
C ALA A 68 -11.57 7.80 -3.16
N VAL A 69 -11.41 6.49 -3.30
CA VAL A 69 -10.24 5.91 -3.94
C VAL A 69 -10.18 6.35 -5.39
N ARG A 70 -9.00 6.79 -5.84
CA ARG A 70 -8.75 7.21 -7.22
C ARG A 70 -8.15 6.05 -8.01
N GLU A 71 -8.58 5.89 -9.23
CA GLU A 71 -8.01 4.92 -10.15
C GLU A 71 -7.87 5.53 -11.53
N VAL A 72 -6.66 5.47 -12.06
CA VAL A 72 -6.34 5.88 -13.42
C VAL A 72 -5.84 4.67 -14.18
N CYS A 73 -6.52 4.33 -15.27
CA CYS A 73 -6.11 3.25 -16.16
C CYS A 73 -5.40 3.84 -17.36
N VAL A 74 -4.20 3.35 -17.61
CA VAL A 74 -3.32 3.82 -18.67
C VAL A 74 -3.01 2.69 -19.65
N ALA A 75 -2.69 3.07 -20.89
CA ALA A 75 -2.41 2.10 -21.94
C ALA A 75 -0.92 1.76 -22.07
N ASP A 76 -0.04 2.66 -21.62
CA ASP A 76 1.41 2.58 -21.80
C ASP A 76 2.16 3.32 -20.68
N ALA A 77 3.47 3.14 -20.67
CA ALA A 77 4.35 3.72 -19.66
C ALA A 77 4.38 5.26 -19.71
N ASP A 78 4.34 5.86 -20.90
CA ASP A 78 4.39 7.32 -21.03
C ASP A 78 3.14 7.96 -20.43
N SER A 79 1.97 7.37 -20.70
CA SER A 79 0.70 7.78 -20.09
C SER A 79 0.69 7.57 -18.58
N ALA A 80 1.37 6.50 -18.09
CA ALA A 80 1.49 6.23 -16.67
C ALA A 80 2.34 7.29 -15.95
N ILE A 81 3.47 7.66 -16.55
CA ILE A 81 4.36 8.70 -16.02
C ILE A 81 3.63 10.05 -15.95
N GLN A 82 2.91 10.42 -17.03
CA GLN A 82 2.12 11.66 -17.05
C GLN A 82 1.01 11.65 -16.00
N ALA A 83 0.32 10.52 -15.83
CA ALA A 83 -0.72 10.37 -14.81
C ALA A 83 -0.14 10.48 -13.40
N LEU A 84 1.05 9.90 -13.16
CA LEU A 84 1.73 9.98 -11.88
C LEU A 84 2.20 11.41 -11.57
N GLU A 85 2.81 12.09 -12.54
CA GLU A 85 3.21 13.50 -12.38
C GLU A 85 2.03 14.38 -12.02
N LYS A 86 0.92 14.22 -12.77
CA LYS A 86 -0.30 14.96 -12.50
C LYS A 86 -0.85 14.68 -11.11
N GLU A 87 -0.93 13.41 -10.71
CA GLU A 87 -1.45 13.02 -9.38
C GLU A 87 -0.60 13.60 -8.25
N LEU A 88 0.74 13.51 -8.36
CA LEU A 88 1.63 14.07 -7.34
C LEU A 88 1.52 15.60 -7.26
N HIS A 89 1.34 16.26 -8.39
CA HIS A 89 1.14 17.71 -8.45
C HIS A 89 -0.20 18.12 -7.83
N ASP A 90 -1.28 17.40 -8.18
CA ASP A 90 -2.61 17.64 -7.64
C ASP A 90 -2.64 17.44 -6.11
N LEU A 91 -1.97 16.40 -5.61
CA LEU A 91 -1.87 16.13 -4.17
C LEU A 91 -1.12 17.23 -3.40
N VAL A 92 0.03 17.67 -3.91
CA VAL A 92 0.88 18.64 -3.20
C VAL A 92 0.38 20.07 -3.40
N ASP A 93 0.23 20.51 -4.66
CA ASP A 93 -0.07 21.90 -4.98
C ASP A 93 -1.58 22.18 -5.03
N GLY A 94 -2.39 21.19 -5.39
CA GLY A 94 -3.83 21.32 -5.50
C GLY A 94 -4.56 21.10 -4.17
N GLU A 95 -4.22 20.05 -3.46
CA GLU A 95 -4.94 19.64 -2.23
C GLU A 95 -4.16 19.97 -0.95
N GLY A 96 -2.89 20.34 -1.07
CA GLY A 96 -2.08 20.83 0.03
C GLY A 96 -1.58 19.74 0.98
N PHE A 97 -1.48 18.49 0.53
CA PHE A 97 -0.80 17.45 1.32
C PHE A 97 0.68 17.77 1.47
N ASN A 98 1.22 17.52 2.67
CA ASN A 98 2.67 17.61 2.82
C ASN A 98 3.34 16.49 2.01
N PRO A 99 4.43 16.75 1.28
CA PRO A 99 5.15 15.68 0.56
C PRO A 99 5.52 14.50 1.45
N GLY A 100 5.91 14.75 2.70
CA GLY A 100 6.27 13.71 3.66
C GLY A 100 5.11 12.80 4.12
N ASP A 101 3.87 13.16 3.83
CA ASP A 101 2.68 12.36 4.13
C ASP A 101 2.25 11.50 2.92
N ILE A 102 2.99 11.60 1.80
CA ILE A 102 2.74 10.87 0.55
C ILE A 102 3.81 9.80 0.36
N VAL A 103 3.41 8.60 0.00
CA VAL A 103 4.31 7.54 -0.43
C VAL A 103 3.85 6.95 -1.77
N VAL A 104 4.78 6.80 -2.69
CA VAL A 104 4.61 6.02 -3.93
C VAL A 104 5.08 4.61 -3.65
N LEU A 105 4.22 3.63 -3.87
CA LEU A 105 4.52 2.22 -3.69
C LEU A 105 4.50 1.48 -5.03
N SER A 106 5.57 0.73 -5.29
CA SER A 106 5.74 -0.07 -6.50
C SER A 106 6.14 -1.50 -6.13
N PRO A 107 5.77 -2.52 -6.92
CA PRO A 107 6.37 -3.85 -6.79
C PRO A 107 7.83 -3.88 -7.28
N LEU A 108 8.26 -2.88 -8.04
CA LEU A 108 9.56 -2.77 -8.67
C LEU A 108 10.51 -1.89 -7.84
N PRO A 109 11.83 -2.11 -7.92
CA PRO A 109 12.79 -1.18 -7.35
C PRO A 109 12.74 0.18 -8.09
N PHE A 110 13.14 1.24 -7.41
CA PHE A 110 13.04 2.62 -7.91
C PHE A 110 13.54 2.79 -9.36
N ALA A 111 14.70 2.23 -9.67
CA ALA A 111 15.31 2.36 -11.00
C ALA A 111 14.51 1.71 -12.15
N GLN A 112 13.54 0.85 -11.84
CA GLN A 112 12.68 0.16 -12.80
C GLN A 112 11.24 0.64 -12.76
N SER A 113 10.89 1.45 -11.76
CA SER A 113 9.56 2.04 -11.58
C SER A 113 9.36 3.25 -12.50
N TRP A 114 8.14 3.52 -12.91
CA TRP A 114 7.77 4.77 -13.60
C TRP A 114 8.19 6.01 -12.81
N THR A 115 8.28 5.89 -11.49
CA THR A 115 8.74 6.97 -10.60
C THR A 115 10.14 7.47 -10.94
N SER A 116 11.03 6.60 -11.44
CA SER A 116 12.38 6.99 -11.86
C SER A 116 12.42 7.82 -13.14
N SER A 117 11.33 7.79 -13.91
CA SER A 117 11.19 8.49 -15.19
C SER A 117 10.41 9.81 -15.10
N LEU A 118 10.05 10.23 -13.89
CA LEU A 118 9.44 11.54 -13.64
C LEU A 118 10.36 12.68 -14.07
N SER A 119 9.81 13.87 -14.31
CA SER A 119 10.58 15.07 -14.53
C SER A 119 11.62 15.29 -13.42
N GLU A 120 12.75 15.89 -13.76
CA GLU A 120 13.88 16.10 -12.85
C GLU A 120 13.44 16.75 -11.53
N LYS A 121 12.60 17.78 -11.59
CA LYS A 121 12.08 18.47 -10.41
C LYS A 121 11.30 17.55 -9.46
N LEU A 122 10.41 16.70 -9.99
CA LEU A 122 9.65 15.75 -9.19
C LEU A 122 10.53 14.62 -8.67
N ARG A 123 11.41 14.09 -9.52
CA ARG A 123 12.34 13.02 -9.13
C ARG A 123 13.25 13.44 -7.98
N ASP A 124 13.74 14.70 -7.98
CA ASP A 124 14.57 15.24 -6.92
C ASP A 124 13.79 15.45 -5.60
N SER A 125 12.46 15.50 -5.67
CA SER A 125 11.60 15.54 -4.49
C SER A 125 11.25 14.15 -3.94
N ILE A 126 11.71 13.06 -4.60
CA ILE A 126 11.48 11.70 -4.14
C ILE A 126 12.59 11.26 -3.17
N SER A 127 12.20 10.67 -2.07
CA SER A 127 13.10 10.01 -1.10
C SER A 127 12.85 8.50 -1.13
N VAL A 128 13.83 7.74 -1.57
CA VAL A 128 13.75 6.27 -1.54
C VAL A 128 13.89 5.79 -0.11
N LEU A 129 12.88 5.04 0.35
CA LEU A 129 12.85 4.45 1.68
C LEU A 129 13.39 3.02 1.59
N ASP A 130 14.29 2.69 2.48
CA ASP A 130 14.92 1.38 2.58
C ASP A 130 14.97 0.88 4.03
N ASP A 131 15.56 -0.30 4.26
CA ASP A 131 15.68 -0.88 5.62
C ASP A 131 16.50 0.02 6.57
N ALA A 132 17.41 0.84 6.06
CA ALA A 132 18.21 1.76 6.86
C ALA A 132 17.44 3.05 7.20
N SER A 133 16.49 3.43 6.33
CA SER A 133 15.64 4.62 6.47
C SER A 133 14.19 4.28 6.13
N PRO A 134 13.52 3.44 6.95
CA PRO A 134 12.20 2.90 6.62
C PRO A 134 11.07 3.94 6.74
N ARG A 135 11.35 5.09 7.33
CA ARG A 135 10.38 6.18 7.48
C ARG A 135 10.85 7.41 6.75
N ASN A 136 9.96 8.04 6.03
CA ASN A 136 10.24 9.35 5.46
C ASN A 136 10.40 10.38 6.58
N THR A 137 11.63 10.65 6.99
CA THR A 137 11.95 11.69 7.99
C THR A 137 12.00 13.07 7.37
N ASN A 138 12.09 13.14 6.04
CA ASN A 138 12.09 14.41 5.30
C ASN A 138 10.64 14.81 4.94
N ARG A 139 10.06 15.70 5.73
CA ARG A 139 8.70 16.22 5.49
C ARG A 139 8.53 16.98 4.17
N HIS A 140 9.63 17.28 3.48
CA HIS A 140 9.62 17.99 2.20
C HIS A 140 9.85 17.07 1.01
N ALA A 141 9.93 15.76 1.22
CA ALA A 141 10.11 14.80 0.15
C ALA A 141 8.99 13.75 0.16
N ILE A 142 8.57 13.33 -1.02
CA ILE A 142 7.63 12.23 -1.23
C ILE A 142 8.40 10.92 -1.04
N GLY A 143 7.88 10.00 -0.24
CA GLY A 143 8.49 8.69 -0.06
C GLY A 143 8.30 7.80 -1.29
N PHE A 144 9.29 6.98 -1.60
CA PHE A 144 9.16 5.84 -2.52
C PHE A 144 9.63 4.58 -1.82
N ALA A 145 8.87 3.49 -1.94
CA ALA A 145 9.29 2.18 -1.44
C ALA A 145 8.76 1.03 -2.32
N GLN A 146 9.45 -0.09 -2.28
CA GLN A 146 8.84 -1.33 -2.74
C GLN A 146 7.73 -1.77 -1.78
N ILE A 147 6.65 -2.33 -2.31
CA ILE A 147 5.50 -2.77 -1.50
C ILE A 147 5.92 -3.73 -0.39
N GLY A 148 6.87 -4.64 -0.68
CA GLY A 148 7.39 -5.59 0.29
C GLY A 148 8.11 -4.94 1.47
N ASP A 149 8.92 -3.94 1.20
CA ASP A 149 9.74 -3.23 2.19
C ASP A 149 8.89 -2.29 3.06
N PHE A 150 7.76 -1.84 2.53
CA PHE A 150 6.81 -0.98 3.25
C PHE A 150 5.82 -1.77 4.14
N LYS A 151 5.99 -3.08 4.25
CA LYS A 151 5.15 -3.91 5.11
C LYS A 151 5.32 -3.51 6.59
N GLY A 152 4.19 -3.28 7.27
CA GLY A 152 4.18 -2.84 8.68
C GLY A 152 4.19 -1.32 8.84
N LEU A 153 4.47 -0.56 7.79
CA LEU A 153 4.40 0.90 7.78
C LEU A 153 3.05 1.37 7.25
N GLU A 154 2.81 2.67 7.30
CA GLU A 154 1.60 3.33 6.80
C GLU A 154 1.89 4.78 6.42
N SER A 155 1.07 5.37 5.55
CA SER A 155 1.13 6.78 5.14
C SER A 155 -0.27 7.35 5.04
N GLU A 156 -0.42 8.66 5.17
CA GLU A 156 -1.71 9.32 4.95
C GLU A 156 -2.20 9.11 3.51
N VAL A 157 -1.31 9.31 2.56
CA VAL A 157 -1.57 9.12 1.12
C VAL A 157 -0.67 8.04 0.56
N VAL A 158 -1.26 7.09 -0.15
CA VAL A 158 -0.52 6.09 -0.91
C VAL A 158 -0.88 6.21 -2.39
N VAL A 159 0.14 6.25 -3.24
CA VAL A 159 0.00 6.16 -4.69
C VAL A 159 0.60 4.83 -5.14
N LEU A 160 -0.23 3.89 -5.59
CA LEU A 160 0.21 2.60 -6.14
C LEU A 160 0.50 2.73 -7.62
N VAL A 161 1.68 2.29 -8.05
CA VAL A 161 2.14 2.34 -9.44
C VAL A 161 2.74 1.01 -9.90
N ASP A 162 2.99 0.88 -11.20
CA ASP A 162 3.65 -0.29 -11.82
C ASP A 162 2.90 -1.61 -11.61
N MET A 163 1.60 -1.55 -11.42
CA MET A 163 0.79 -2.74 -11.16
C MET A 163 -0.33 -2.86 -12.19
N PRO A 164 -0.60 -4.07 -12.72
CA PRO A 164 -1.83 -4.34 -13.43
C PRO A 164 -2.99 -4.27 -12.43
N ARG A 165 -4.20 -4.16 -12.95
CA ARG A 165 -5.41 -4.27 -12.11
C ARG A 165 -5.43 -5.57 -11.29
N PRO A 166 -6.09 -5.57 -10.11
CA PRO A 166 -6.24 -6.77 -9.32
C PRO A 166 -6.76 -7.94 -10.16
N GLY A 167 -6.06 -9.05 -10.13
CA GLY A 167 -6.37 -10.25 -10.91
C GLY A 167 -6.39 -11.51 -10.04
N HIS A 168 -6.49 -12.68 -10.68
CA HIS A 168 -6.61 -13.96 -9.97
C HIS A 168 -5.29 -14.51 -9.41
N SER A 169 -4.14 -13.95 -9.79
CA SER A 169 -2.84 -14.38 -9.25
C SER A 169 -2.75 -14.12 -7.76
N LYS A 170 -2.44 -15.14 -6.97
CA LYS A 170 -2.28 -15.03 -5.51
C LYS A 170 -1.22 -14.00 -5.13
N THR A 171 -0.09 -13.99 -5.82
CA THR A 171 0.99 -13.03 -5.58
C THR A 171 0.53 -11.59 -5.85
N LEU A 172 -0.15 -11.36 -6.97
CA LEU A 172 -0.67 -10.05 -7.33
C LEU A 172 -1.71 -9.56 -6.33
N ARG A 173 -2.62 -10.43 -5.90
CA ARG A 173 -3.61 -10.10 -4.85
C ARG A 173 -2.94 -9.72 -3.53
N SER A 174 -1.88 -10.44 -3.14
CA SER A 174 -1.13 -10.13 -1.92
C SER A 174 -0.42 -8.78 -2.03
N LEU A 175 0.17 -8.45 -3.19
CA LEU A 175 0.80 -7.15 -3.44
C LEU A 175 -0.23 -6.02 -3.35
N HIS A 176 -1.39 -6.16 -4.02
CA HIS A 176 -2.47 -5.19 -3.92
C HIS A 176 -2.95 -5.03 -2.48
N TYR A 177 -3.20 -6.14 -1.77
CA TYR A 177 -3.66 -6.09 -0.38
C TYR A 177 -2.67 -5.32 0.51
N VAL A 178 -1.38 -5.66 0.42
CA VAL A 178 -0.36 -4.96 1.22
C VAL A 178 -0.30 -3.49 0.83
N GLY A 179 -0.17 -3.16 -0.44
CA GLY A 179 -0.07 -1.78 -0.90
C GLY A 179 -1.27 -0.93 -0.51
N MET A 180 -2.48 -1.39 -0.86
CA MET A 180 -3.72 -0.66 -0.57
C MET A 180 -3.93 -0.45 0.94
N SER A 181 -3.64 -1.48 1.76
CA SER A 181 -3.84 -1.41 3.21
C SER A 181 -2.84 -0.50 3.93
N ARG A 182 -1.85 0.07 3.23
CA ARG A 182 -0.90 1.06 3.81
C ARG A 182 -1.46 2.47 3.82
N ALA A 183 -2.48 2.78 3.02
CA ALA A 183 -3.11 4.09 2.98
C ALA A 183 -4.01 4.31 4.19
N ARG A 184 -3.87 5.44 4.85
CA ARG A 184 -4.74 5.83 5.97
C ARG A 184 -5.94 6.62 5.49
N ALA A 185 -5.71 7.71 4.79
CA ALA A 185 -6.75 8.64 4.35
C ALA A 185 -7.09 8.50 2.87
N LEU A 186 -6.10 8.54 1.99
CA LEU A 186 -6.31 8.54 0.53
C LEU A 186 -5.46 7.46 -0.16
N LEU A 187 -6.10 6.73 -1.06
CA LEU A 187 -5.47 5.77 -1.95
C LEU A 187 -5.68 6.21 -3.40
N SER A 188 -4.60 6.31 -4.15
CA SER A 188 -4.60 6.49 -5.59
C SER A 188 -3.89 5.31 -6.26
N MET A 189 -4.43 4.83 -7.38
CA MET A 189 -3.88 3.69 -8.13
C MET A 189 -3.73 4.06 -9.60
N ILE A 190 -2.54 3.87 -10.15
CA ILE A 190 -2.26 4.04 -11.58
C ILE A 190 -1.92 2.65 -12.13
N CYS A 191 -2.86 2.09 -12.89
CA CYS A 191 -2.83 0.71 -13.36
C CYS A 191 -2.70 0.64 -14.89
N CYS A 192 -2.00 -0.35 -15.41
CA CYS A 192 -1.95 -0.68 -16.85
C CYS A 192 -2.61 -2.04 -17.14
#